data_11ed9d5a549e252ee1e5610c093a69ca
#
_entry.id   11ed9d5a549e252ee1e5610c093a69ca
#
_cell.length_a   1.000
_cell.length_b   1.000
_cell.length_c   1.000
_cell.angle_alpha   90.00
_cell.angle_beta   90.00
_cell.angle_gamma   90.00
#
_symmetry.space_group_name_H-M   'P 1'
#
loop_
_entity.id
_entity.type
_entity.pdbx_description
1 polymer ?
#
loop_
_entity_poly.entity_id
_entity_poly.type
_entity_poly.pdbx_seq_one_letter_code
_entity_poly.pdbx_strand_id
1 'polypeptide(L)'
;FADRHYMPDGSLVPRSQPNAMVESDEEAIQLFCYSYENNLLALKQALQLLDLLYPDHKLTYNRVKSVVEQSSVFTPFQWIDALLSGKANRSKRILRGLQAEDVQPVILLRTLQRELLTLLELTKPQLRNPSLNMSLPTQTLKADFDRLKIWQNRRHLYMAAIQRLTYQKLFDILQELADIERTTKQEYGQDVWVKLADLSVKFCL
;
A
#
# COMPACT_ATOMS: atom_id res chain seq x y z
N PHE A 1 45.28 -6.27 9.15
CA PHE A 1 45.40 -7.62 9.66
C PHE A 1 44.05 -8.08 10.09
N ALA A 2 43.40 -8.94 9.30
CA ALA A 2 42.09 -9.49 9.59
C ALA A 2 42.28 -10.74 10.48
N ASP A 3 41.64 -10.76 11.64
CA ASP A 3 41.61 -11.90 12.54
C ASP A 3 40.97 -13.10 11.84
N ARG A 4 41.79 -14.12 11.56
CA ARG A 4 41.30 -15.41 11.06
C ARG A 4 41.07 -16.31 12.26
N HIS A 5 39.82 -16.65 12.53
CA HIS A 5 39.48 -17.65 13.54
C HIS A 5 39.57 -19.06 12.95
N TYR A 6 40.27 -19.94 13.65
CA TYR A 6 40.41 -21.37 13.31
C TYR A 6 39.67 -22.22 14.34
N MET A 7 39.10 -23.33 13.87
CA MET A 7 38.56 -24.37 14.76
C MET A 7 39.68 -25.11 15.50
N PRO A 8 39.38 -25.81 16.61
CA PRO A 8 40.40 -26.57 17.37
C PRO A 8 41.10 -27.65 16.56
N ASP A 9 40.54 -28.12 15.46
CA ASP A 9 41.09 -29.09 14.51
C ASP A 9 41.99 -28.48 13.41
N GLY A 10 42.24 -27.17 13.48
CA GLY A 10 43.02 -26.42 12.49
C GLY A 10 42.31 -26.08 11.21
N SER A 11 41.04 -26.41 11.07
CA SER A 11 40.24 -26.01 9.92
C SER A 11 39.79 -24.55 10.04
N LEU A 12 39.74 -23.84 8.91
CA LEU A 12 39.14 -22.49 8.88
C LEU A 12 37.66 -22.59 9.22
N VAL A 13 37.24 -21.80 10.22
CA VAL A 13 35.81 -21.59 10.46
C VAL A 13 35.20 -21.16 9.13
N PRO A 14 34.25 -21.91 8.54
CA PRO A 14 33.54 -21.44 7.35
C PRO A 14 32.96 -20.10 7.71
N ARG A 15 33.37 -19.02 7.02
CA ARG A 15 32.65 -17.77 7.08
C ARG A 15 31.19 -18.15 6.83
N SER A 16 30.37 -17.96 7.85
CA SER A 16 28.93 -17.95 7.63
C SER A 16 28.71 -17.10 6.39
N GLN A 17 28.34 -17.76 5.28
CA GLN A 17 28.21 -17.11 3.99
C GLN A 17 27.14 -16.04 4.20
N PRO A 18 27.47 -14.75 4.04
CA PRO A 18 26.46 -13.70 4.10
C PRO A 18 25.58 -13.67 2.84
N ASN A 19 25.67 -14.72 2.01
CA ASN A 19 24.92 -14.89 0.77
C ASN A 19 24.43 -16.34 0.64
N ALA A 20 23.62 -16.83 1.58
CA ALA A 20 22.53 -17.64 1.13
C ALA A 20 21.69 -16.68 0.26
N MET A 21 21.77 -16.81 -1.07
CA MET A 21 20.85 -16.11 -1.97
C MET A 21 19.46 -16.49 -1.49
N VAL A 22 18.82 -15.53 -0.82
CA VAL A 22 17.42 -15.66 -0.45
C VAL A 22 16.71 -15.74 -1.79
N GLU A 23 16.16 -16.90 -2.09
CA GLU A 23 15.30 -17.07 -3.26
C GLU A 23 14.07 -16.21 -3.01
N SER A 24 14.17 -14.95 -3.43
CA SER A 24 13.15 -13.94 -3.16
C SER A 24 12.35 -13.72 -4.42
N ASP A 25 11.04 -13.91 -4.33
CA ASP A 25 10.10 -13.44 -5.32
C ASP A 25 10.20 -11.92 -5.42
N GLU A 26 10.41 -11.39 -6.62
CA GLU A 26 10.41 -9.95 -6.85
C GLU A 26 9.11 -9.30 -6.35
N GLU A 27 7.98 -9.97 -6.52
CA GLU A 27 6.67 -9.55 -5.99
C GLU A 27 6.64 -9.51 -4.46
N ALA A 28 7.36 -10.40 -3.78
CA ALA A 28 7.46 -10.40 -2.33
C ALA A 28 8.22 -9.16 -1.82
N ILE A 29 9.33 -8.83 -2.47
CA ILE A 29 10.11 -7.62 -2.16
C ILE A 29 9.28 -6.37 -2.41
N GLN A 30 8.59 -6.30 -3.54
CA GLN A 30 7.72 -5.19 -3.87
C GLN A 30 6.59 -5.00 -2.85
N LEU A 31 5.98 -6.09 -2.38
CA LEU A 31 4.96 -6.03 -1.35
C LEU A 31 5.52 -5.49 -0.03
N PHE A 32 6.73 -5.88 0.35
CA PHE A 32 7.40 -5.34 1.53
C PHE A 32 7.69 -3.85 1.40
N CYS A 33 8.33 -3.44 0.30
CA CYS A 33 8.64 -2.04 0.05
C CYS A 33 7.37 -1.19 0.08
N TYR A 34 6.30 -1.67 -0.55
CA TYR A 34 5.01 -0.99 -0.56
C TYR A 34 4.37 -0.93 0.84
N SER A 35 4.36 -2.05 1.58
CA SER A 35 3.65 -2.13 2.86
C SER A 35 4.33 -1.34 3.98
N TYR A 36 5.64 -1.18 3.92
CA TYR A 36 6.45 -0.55 4.97
C TYR A 36 7.23 0.68 4.48
N GLU A 37 6.81 1.29 3.35
CA GLU A 37 7.39 2.54 2.85
C GLU A 37 7.36 3.60 3.96
N ASN A 38 8.52 4.21 4.23
CA ASN A 38 8.75 5.17 5.31
C ASN A 38 8.60 4.64 6.75
N ASN A 39 8.49 3.33 6.97
CA ASN A 39 8.44 2.74 8.31
C ASN A 39 9.47 1.61 8.45
N LEU A 40 10.74 1.99 8.59
CA LEU A 40 11.85 1.05 8.70
C LEU A 40 11.79 0.18 9.97
N LEU A 41 11.21 0.69 11.05
CA LEU A 41 11.05 -0.08 12.29
C LEU A 41 10.06 -1.22 12.09
N ALA A 42 8.90 -0.95 11.50
CA ALA A 42 7.90 -1.97 11.19
C ALA A 42 8.42 -2.98 10.15
N LEU A 43 9.20 -2.52 9.15
CA LEU A 43 9.88 -3.40 8.20
C LEU A 43 10.82 -4.37 8.91
N LYS A 44 11.67 -3.86 9.82
CA LYS A 44 12.59 -4.68 10.61
C LYS A 44 11.83 -5.73 11.43
N GLN A 45 10.76 -5.34 12.11
CA GLN A 45 9.93 -6.26 12.90
C GLN A 45 9.27 -7.33 12.04
N ALA A 46 8.77 -6.97 10.86
CA ALA A 46 8.18 -7.92 9.92
C ALA A 46 9.21 -8.91 9.37
N LEU A 47 10.43 -8.47 9.07
CA LEU A 47 11.53 -9.34 8.66
C LEU A 47 11.94 -10.31 9.78
N GLN A 48 12.01 -9.83 11.03
CA GLN A 48 12.29 -10.67 12.19
C GLN A 48 11.20 -11.73 12.42
N LEU A 49 9.94 -11.34 12.23
CA LEU A 49 8.81 -12.26 12.32
C LEU A 49 8.84 -13.31 11.21
N LEU A 50 9.20 -12.93 9.98
CA LEU A 50 9.38 -13.88 8.88
C LEU A 50 10.49 -14.87 9.15
N ASP A 51 11.63 -14.41 9.64
CA ASP A 51 12.78 -15.23 9.99
C ASP A 51 12.40 -16.28 11.07
N LEU A 52 11.61 -15.85 12.04
CA LEU A 52 11.10 -16.72 13.10
C LEU A 52 10.09 -17.76 12.58
N LEU A 53 9.18 -17.36 11.69
CA LEU A 53 8.11 -18.23 11.17
C LEU A 53 8.59 -19.18 10.08
N TYR A 54 9.63 -18.78 9.33
CA TYR A 54 10.10 -19.50 8.15
C TYR A 54 11.63 -19.66 8.17
N PRO A 55 12.16 -20.64 8.95
CA PRO A 55 13.59 -20.86 9.13
C PRO A 55 14.38 -21.21 7.85
N ASP A 56 13.66 -21.55 6.76
CA ASP A 56 14.24 -21.81 5.45
C ASP A 56 14.66 -20.54 4.68
N HIS A 57 14.44 -19.36 5.29
CA HIS A 57 14.81 -18.03 4.76
C HIS A 57 14.32 -17.73 3.34
N LYS A 58 13.26 -18.42 2.87
CA LYS A 58 12.64 -18.17 1.57
C LYS A 58 11.61 -17.07 1.67
N LEU A 59 11.83 -15.99 0.93
CA LEU A 59 10.93 -14.85 0.87
C LEU A 59 9.95 -15.03 -0.32
N THR A 60 8.76 -15.56 -0.04
CA THR A 60 7.69 -15.72 -1.04
C THR A 60 6.56 -14.73 -0.81
N TYR A 61 5.86 -14.34 -1.89
CA TYR A 61 4.72 -13.41 -1.83
C TYR A 61 3.69 -13.82 -0.77
N ASN A 62 3.31 -15.10 -0.71
CA ASN A 62 2.30 -15.57 0.23
C ASN A 62 2.74 -15.45 1.70
N ARG A 63 4.01 -15.70 2.00
CA ARG A 63 4.57 -15.56 3.36
C ARG A 63 4.62 -14.11 3.79
N VAL A 64 5.11 -13.23 2.90
CA VAL A 64 5.11 -11.79 3.14
C VAL A 64 3.71 -11.27 3.36
N LYS A 65 2.77 -11.67 2.50
CA LYS A 65 1.37 -11.28 2.61
C LYS A 65 0.76 -11.70 3.97
N SER A 66 1.04 -12.93 4.43
CA SER A 66 0.53 -13.38 5.73
C SER A 66 1.07 -12.56 6.89
N VAL A 67 2.37 -12.21 6.89
CA VAL A 67 2.98 -11.37 7.91
C VAL A 67 2.44 -9.95 7.88
N VAL A 68 2.30 -9.36 6.69
CA VAL A 68 1.69 -8.03 6.53
C VAL A 68 0.23 -8.00 7.02
N GLU A 69 -0.53 -9.07 6.79
CA GLU A 69 -1.92 -9.17 7.26
C GLU A 69 -2.02 -9.42 8.77
N GLN A 70 -1.05 -10.10 9.37
CA GLN A 70 -0.98 -10.37 10.82
C GLN A 70 -0.37 -9.22 11.61
N SER A 71 0.32 -8.29 10.95
CA SER A 71 0.91 -7.13 11.62
C SER A 71 -0.19 -6.36 12.39
N SER A 72 0.06 -6.12 13.66
CA SER A 72 -0.81 -5.27 14.49
C SER A 72 -0.70 -3.78 14.10
N VAL A 73 0.37 -3.43 13.40
CA VAL A 73 0.66 -2.07 12.94
C VAL A 73 0.10 -1.88 11.54
N PHE A 74 -0.88 -1.00 11.40
CA PHE A 74 -1.44 -0.66 10.10
C PHE A 74 -0.57 0.35 9.35
N THR A 75 -0.64 0.30 8.01
CA THR A 75 0.04 1.27 7.15
C THR A 75 -0.96 2.04 6.30
N PRO A 76 -0.63 3.27 5.87
CA PRO A 76 -1.45 4.03 4.91
C PRO A 76 -1.75 3.25 3.63
N PHE A 77 -0.82 2.41 3.18
CA PHE A 77 -0.98 1.59 1.98
C PHE A 77 -2.04 0.50 2.14
N GLN A 78 -2.10 -0.15 3.32
CA GLN A 78 -3.17 -1.11 3.62
C GLN A 78 -4.56 -0.44 3.65
N TRP A 79 -4.63 0.82 4.09
CA TRP A 79 -5.85 1.60 4.02
C TRP A 79 -6.26 1.86 2.56
N ILE A 80 -5.32 2.27 1.71
CA ILE A 80 -5.56 2.44 0.26
C ILE A 80 -6.03 1.14 -0.38
N ASP A 81 -5.41 0.01 -0.10
CA ASP A 81 -5.80 -1.28 -0.66
C ASP A 81 -7.22 -1.67 -0.22
N ALA A 82 -7.62 -1.33 1.02
CA ALA A 82 -8.98 -1.51 1.49
C ALA A 82 -9.98 -0.61 0.74
N LEU A 83 -9.60 0.64 0.44
CA LEU A 83 -10.40 1.57 -0.35
C LEU A 83 -10.58 1.07 -1.79
N LEU A 84 -9.49 0.75 -2.47
CA LEU A 84 -9.51 0.25 -3.85
C LEU A 84 -10.34 -1.04 -3.97
N SER A 85 -10.28 -1.92 -2.94
CA SER A 85 -11.08 -3.15 -2.87
C SER A 85 -12.55 -2.93 -2.49
N GLY A 86 -12.99 -1.72 -2.14
CA GLY A 86 -14.35 -1.45 -1.67
C GLY A 86 -14.68 -1.99 -0.27
N LYS A 87 -13.67 -2.22 0.58
CA LYS A 87 -13.85 -2.83 1.91
C LYS A 87 -14.01 -1.74 2.98
N ALA A 88 -15.18 -1.09 3.03
CA ALA A 88 -15.46 0.04 3.92
C ALA A 88 -15.21 -0.26 5.41
N ASN A 89 -15.64 -1.41 5.91
CA ASN A 89 -15.42 -1.79 7.31
C ASN A 89 -13.93 -2.00 7.64
N ARG A 90 -13.17 -2.58 6.70
CA ARG A 90 -11.73 -2.74 6.85
C ARG A 90 -11.02 -1.38 6.84
N SER A 91 -11.38 -0.49 5.92
CA SER A 91 -10.79 0.85 5.84
C SER A 91 -11.00 1.66 7.12
N LYS A 92 -12.21 1.62 7.71
CA LYS A 92 -12.50 2.25 9.00
C LYS A 92 -11.66 1.68 10.14
N ARG A 93 -11.48 0.35 10.19
CA ARG A 93 -10.65 -0.30 11.22
C ARG A 93 -9.19 0.13 11.08
N ILE A 94 -8.67 0.17 9.85
CA ILE A 94 -7.30 0.61 9.59
C ILE A 94 -7.12 2.08 9.98
N LEU A 95 -8.05 2.96 9.63
CA LEU A 95 -7.99 4.38 10.02
C LEU A 95 -7.92 4.58 11.54
N ARG A 96 -8.72 3.82 12.29
CA ARG A 96 -8.68 3.88 13.77
C ARG A 96 -7.31 3.43 14.32
N GLY A 97 -6.72 2.38 13.74
CA GLY A 97 -5.39 1.93 14.10
C GLY A 97 -4.32 2.98 13.79
N LEU A 98 -4.35 3.58 12.60
CA LEU A 98 -3.43 4.64 12.19
C LEU A 98 -3.57 5.89 13.08
N GLN A 99 -4.78 6.22 13.50
CA GLN A 99 -5.04 7.31 14.47
C GLN A 99 -4.45 6.99 15.84
N ALA A 100 -4.62 5.76 16.32
CA ALA A 100 -4.07 5.33 17.61
C ALA A 100 -2.53 5.29 17.64
N GLU A 101 -1.90 5.18 16.47
CA GLU A 101 -0.44 5.21 16.28
C GLU A 101 0.09 6.62 15.96
N ASP A 102 -0.72 7.66 16.14
CA ASP A 102 -0.37 9.06 15.86
C ASP A 102 0.17 9.32 14.44
N VAL A 103 -0.28 8.53 13.45
CA VAL A 103 0.08 8.75 12.06
C VAL A 103 -0.47 10.10 11.59
N GLN A 104 0.39 10.90 10.99
CA GLN A 104 0.01 12.24 10.53
C GLN A 104 -1.03 12.17 9.39
N PRO A 105 -2.21 12.81 9.52
CA PRO A 105 -3.27 12.78 8.51
C PRO A 105 -2.82 13.23 7.12
N VAL A 106 -1.85 14.13 7.05
CA VAL A 106 -1.30 14.62 5.78
C VAL A 106 -0.68 13.51 4.93
N ILE A 107 -0.14 12.46 5.57
CA ILE A 107 0.41 11.28 4.86
C ILE A 107 -0.72 10.53 4.16
N LEU A 108 -1.86 10.36 4.84
CA LEU A 108 -3.05 9.69 4.30
C LEU A 108 -3.65 10.49 3.14
N LEU A 109 -3.79 11.81 3.31
CA LEU A 109 -4.31 12.70 2.27
C LEU A 109 -3.45 12.62 1.00
N ARG A 110 -2.13 12.72 1.13
CA ARG A 110 -1.20 12.65 0.00
C ARG A 110 -1.19 11.27 -0.67
N THR A 111 -1.26 10.21 0.13
CA THR A 111 -1.29 8.85 -0.40
C THR A 111 -2.58 8.62 -1.20
N LEU A 112 -3.73 9.04 -0.66
CA LEU A 112 -5.00 8.94 -1.36
C LEU A 112 -5.05 9.82 -2.61
N GLN A 113 -4.54 11.05 -2.54
CA GLN A 113 -4.45 11.94 -3.71
C GLN A 113 -3.69 11.28 -4.86
N ARG A 114 -2.53 10.68 -4.58
CA ARG A 114 -1.73 9.97 -5.58
C ARG A 114 -2.51 8.85 -6.25
N GLU A 115 -3.23 8.04 -5.47
CA GLU A 115 -4.02 6.92 -5.99
C GLU A 115 -5.21 7.39 -6.84
N LEU A 116 -5.89 8.46 -6.42
CA LEU A 116 -6.99 9.06 -7.20
C LEU A 116 -6.49 9.63 -8.54
N LEU A 117 -5.35 10.30 -8.54
CA LEU A 117 -4.73 10.79 -9.78
C LEU A 117 -4.30 9.62 -10.69
N THR A 118 -3.82 8.53 -10.12
CA THR A 118 -3.50 7.31 -10.87
C THR A 118 -4.75 6.70 -11.50
N LEU A 119 -5.87 6.62 -10.78
CA LEU A 119 -7.16 6.18 -11.33
C LEU A 119 -7.63 7.09 -12.47
N LEU A 120 -7.51 8.40 -12.30
CA LEU A 120 -7.87 9.37 -13.33
C LEU A 120 -6.99 9.21 -14.58
N GLU A 121 -5.69 9.02 -14.42
CA GLU A 121 -4.75 8.84 -15.53
C GLU A 121 -4.97 7.51 -16.25
N LEU A 122 -5.30 6.44 -15.54
CA LEU A 122 -5.66 5.14 -16.13
C LEU A 122 -6.87 5.22 -17.05
N THR A 123 -7.85 6.06 -16.68
CA THR A 123 -9.13 6.12 -17.39
C THR A 123 -9.21 7.24 -18.43
N LYS A 124 -8.35 8.27 -18.30
CA LYS A 124 -8.31 9.46 -19.15
C LYS A 124 -8.12 9.17 -20.66
N PRO A 125 -7.21 8.29 -21.10
CA PRO A 125 -6.97 8.08 -22.52
C PRO A 125 -8.16 7.52 -23.30
N GLN A 126 -9.13 6.95 -22.61
CA GLN A 126 -10.30 6.30 -23.21
C GLN A 126 -11.48 7.24 -23.41
N LEU A 127 -11.30 8.52 -23.05
CA LEU A 127 -12.37 9.50 -23.03
C LEU A 127 -12.34 10.41 -24.24
N ARG A 128 -13.33 10.28 -25.13
CA ARG A 128 -13.62 11.29 -26.16
C ARG A 128 -14.69 12.28 -25.76
N ASN A 129 -15.70 11.90 -25.01
CA ASN A 129 -16.74 12.78 -24.43
C ASN A 129 -17.40 12.04 -23.27
N PRO A 130 -16.86 12.12 -22.05
CA PRO A 130 -17.44 11.38 -20.93
C PRO A 130 -18.75 12.01 -20.49
N SER A 131 -19.80 11.21 -20.43
CA SER A 131 -20.90 11.53 -19.53
C SER A 131 -20.42 11.30 -18.10
N LEU A 132 -20.57 12.30 -17.23
CA LEU A 132 -20.11 12.25 -15.85
C LEU A 132 -20.66 11.04 -15.08
N ASN A 133 -21.86 10.59 -15.44
CA ASN A 133 -22.52 9.45 -14.77
C ASN A 133 -22.16 8.08 -15.37
N MET A 134 -21.31 8.03 -16.40
CA MET A 134 -20.85 6.75 -16.93
C MET A 134 -19.83 6.09 -16.00
N SER A 135 -19.87 4.76 -15.96
CA SER A 135 -18.83 3.96 -15.35
C SER A 135 -17.48 4.23 -16.05
N LEU A 136 -16.40 4.15 -15.29
CA LEU A 136 -15.07 4.30 -15.82
C LEU A 136 -14.78 3.16 -16.82
N PRO A 137 -14.05 3.43 -17.92
CA PRO A 137 -13.77 2.42 -18.93
C PRO A 137 -12.80 1.37 -18.40
N THR A 138 -13.07 0.10 -18.72
CA THR A 138 -12.27 -1.06 -18.28
C THR A 138 -11.46 -1.72 -19.39
N GLN A 139 -11.61 -1.25 -20.64
CA GLN A 139 -10.96 -1.86 -21.80
C GLN A 139 -9.50 -1.40 -21.94
N THR A 140 -8.64 -2.33 -22.35
CA THR A 140 -7.21 -2.08 -22.72
C THR A 140 -6.31 -1.45 -21.68
N LEU A 141 -6.56 -1.67 -20.38
CA LEU A 141 -5.74 -1.09 -19.31
C LEU A 141 -4.35 -1.71 -19.13
N LYS A 142 -4.03 -2.83 -19.80
CA LYS A 142 -2.75 -3.52 -19.58
C LYS A 142 -1.54 -2.62 -19.89
N ALA A 143 -1.56 -1.96 -21.04
CA ALA A 143 -0.49 -1.05 -21.45
C ALA A 143 -0.40 0.18 -20.51
N ASP A 144 -1.54 0.68 -20.03
CA ASP A 144 -1.59 1.80 -19.10
C ASP A 144 -1.08 1.42 -17.71
N PHE A 145 -1.35 0.20 -17.23
CA PHE A 145 -0.76 -0.32 -16.00
C PHE A 145 0.77 -0.40 -16.09
N ASP A 146 1.29 -0.88 -17.23
CA ASP A 146 2.74 -0.95 -17.46
C ASP A 146 3.36 0.45 -17.55
N ARG A 147 2.72 1.37 -18.27
CA ARG A 147 3.14 2.77 -18.38
C ARG A 147 3.19 3.49 -17.03
N LEU A 148 2.19 3.27 -16.18
CA LEU A 148 2.10 3.86 -14.85
C LEU A 148 2.86 3.05 -13.79
N LYS A 149 3.57 1.99 -14.20
CA LYS A 149 4.34 1.11 -13.31
C LYS A 149 3.52 0.52 -12.16
N ILE A 150 2.25 0.20 -12.44
CA ILE A 150 1.38 -0.43 -11.45
C ILE A 150 1.71 -1.92 -11.41
N TRP A 151 2.13 -2.38 -10.24
CA TRP A 151 2.53 -3.76 -10.01
C TRP A 151 1.40 -4.74 -10.30
N GLN A 152 1.75 -5.90 -10.85
CA GLN A 152 0.79 -6.88 -11.32
C GLN A 152 -0.16 -7.33 -10.21
N ASN A 153 0.35 -7.53 -9.00
CA ASN A 153 -0.42 -7.94 -7.81
C ASN A 153 -1.41 -6.87 -7.31
N ARG A 154 -1.28 -5.59 -7.72
CA ARG A 154 -2.20 -4.50 -7.36
C ARG A 154 -3.23 -4.17 -8.45
N ARG A 155 -3.02 -4.64 -9.68
CA ARG A 155 -3.90 -4.30 -10.83
C ARG A 155 -5.36 -4.67 -10.59
N HIS A 156 -5.61 -5.80 -9.92
CA HIS A 156 -6.96 -6.22 -9.56
C HIS A 156 -7.68 -5.25 -8.61
N LEU A 157 -6.95 -4.55 -7.74
CA LEU A 157 -7.49 -3.54 -6.83
C LEU A 157 -7.98 -2.31 -7.61
N TYR A 158 -7.16 -1.83 -8.56
CA TYR A 158 -7.55 -0.73 -9.44
C TYR A 158 -8.75 -1.11 -10.31
N MET A 159 -8.77 -2.33 -10.87
CA MET A 159 -9.91 -2.82 -11.64
C MET A 159 -11.18 -2.84 -10.80
N ALA A 160 -11.11 -3.30 -9.55
CA ALA A 160 -12.24 -3.30 -8.63
C ALA A 160 -12.73 -1.87 -8.32
N ALA A 161 -11.84 -0.91 -8.19
CA ALA A 161 -12.20 0.49 -8.01
C ALA A 161 -12.84 1.09 -9.27
N ILE A 162 -12.25 0.88 -10.44
CA ILE A 162 -12.74 1.37 -11.74
C ILE A 162 -14.15 0.85 -12.04
N GLN A 163 -14.44 -0.40 -11.70
CA GLN A 163 -15.79 -0.99 -11.91
C GLN A 163 -16.88 -0.37 -11.03
N ARG A 164 -16.53 0.17 -9.87
CA ARG A 164 -17.49 0.80 -8.93
C ARG A 164 -17.65 2.29 -9.12
N LEU A 165 -16.62 2.95 -9.64
CA LEU A 165 -16.58 4.40 -9.73
C LEU A 165 -17.19 4.90 -11.05
N THR A 166 -17.80 6.07 -10.97
CA THR A 166 -18.12 6.93 -12.12
C THR A 166 -17.19 8.13 -12.10
N TYR A 167 -17.12 8.89 -13.20
CA TYR A 167 -16.37 10.14 -13.21
C TYR A 167 -16.89 11.14 -12.20
N GLN A 168 -18.22 11.28 -12.09
CA GLN A 168 -18.83 12.16 -11.11
C GLN A 168 -18.33 11.82 -9.70
N LYS A 169 -18.41 10.56 -9.35
CA LYS A 169 -17.98 10.09 -8.02
C LYS A 169 -16.48 10.29 -7.77
N LEU A 170 -15.66 10.06 -8.79
CA LEU A 170 -14.21 10.29 -8.68
C LEU A 170 -13.90 11.78 -8.47
N PHE A 171 -14.58 12.68 -9.19
CA PHE A 171 -14.43 14.12 -9.00
C PHE A 171 -14.96 14.60 -7.65
N ASP A 172 -16.10 14.09 -7.19
CA ASP A 172 -16.66 14.42 -5.87
C ASP A 172 -15.71 14.03 -4.75
N ILE A 173 -15.08 12.85 -4.85
CA ILE A 173 -14.06 12.37 -3.91
C ILE A 173 -12.82 13.26 -3.95
N LEU A 174 -12.33 13.64 -5.14
CA LEU A 174 -11.18 14.54 -5.28
C LEU A 174 -11.46 15.92 -4.69
N GLN A 175 -12.65 16.47 -4.90
CA GLN A 175 -13.05 17.74 -4.33
C GLN A 175 -13.14 17.67 -2.82
N GLU A 176 -13.76 16.65 -2.26
CA GLU A 176 -13.86 16.45 -0.82
C GLU A 176 -12.47 16.25 -0.18
N LEU A 177 -11.57 15.51 -0.84
CA LEU A 177 -10.19 15.36 -0.41
C LEU A 177 -9.47 16.72 -0.33
N ALA A 178 -9.64 17.58 -1.35
CA ALA A 178 -9.06 18.92 -1.37
C ALA A 178 -9.63 19.81 -0.26
N ASP A 179 -10.90 19.68 0.05
CA ASP A 179 -11.56 20.41 1.16
C ASP A 179 -11.03 19.94 2.52
N ILE A 180 -10.84 18.63 2.70
CA ILE A 180 -10.23 18.08 3.91
C ILE A 180 -8.79 18.58 4.06
N GLU A 181 -8.00 18.57 2.98
CA GLU A 181 -6.61 19.07 3.00
C GLU A 181 -6.55 20.56 3.39
N ARG A 182 -7.43 21.38 2.83
CA ARG A 182 -7.52 22.80 3.14
C ARG A 182 -7.87 23.02 4.62
N THR A 183 -8.86 22.32 5.13
CA THR A 183 -9.28 22.42 6.54
C THR A 183 -8.15 21.99 7.49
N THR A 184 -7.46 20.90 7.15
CA THR A 184 -6.34 20.37 7.96
C THR A 184 -5.19 21.37 8.08
N LYS A 185 -4.97 22.21 7.07
CA LYS A 185 -3.93 23.26 7.10
C LYS A 185 -4.34 24.51 7.86
N GLN A 186 -5.63 24.79 7.93
CA GLN A 186 -6.17 26.03 8.54
C GLN A 186 -6.56 25.86 10.02
N GLU A 187 -7.03 24.68 10.36
CA GLU A 187 -7.52 24.37 11.71
C GLU A 187 -6.78 23.14 12.23
N TYR A 188 -6.08 23.29 13.36
CA TYR A 188 -5.57 22.14 14.12
C TYR A 188 -6.73 21.37 14.75
N GLY A 189 -7.62 20.77 13.93
CA GLY A 189 -8.89 20.26 14.35
C GLY A 189 -8.99 18.74 14.37
N GLN A 190 -9.72 18.25 15.36
CA GLN A 190 -10.03 16.85 15.63
C GLN A 190 -10.85 16.16 14.52
N ASP A 191 -11.45 16.93 13.60
CA ASP A 191 -12.41 16.42 12.60
C ASP A 191 -11.81 15.74 11.38
N VAL A 192 -10.50 15.82 11.17
CA VAL A 192 -9.85 15.23 9.97
C VAL A 192 -10.06 13.73 9.89
N TRP A 193 -9.97 13.02 11.01
CA TRP A 193 -10.16 11.57 11.06
C TRP A 193 -11.59 11.14 10.75
N VAL A 194 -12.57 11.92 11.22
CA VAL A 194 -13.99 11.71 10.92
C VAL A 194 -14.23 11.91 9.43
N LYS A 195 -13.74 13.04 8.88
CA LYS A 195 -13.86 13.34 7.44
C LYS A 195 -13.19 12.28 6.57
N LEU A 196 -12.01 11.78 6.96
CA LEU A 196 -11.34 10.68 6.25
C LEU A 196 -12.13 9.37 6.33
N ALA A 197 -12.80 9.11 7.45
CA ALA A 197 -13.64 7.92 7.59
C ALA A 197 -14.88 8.01 6.68
N ASP A 198 -15.53 9.18 6.61
CA ASP A 198 -16.69 9.41 5.74
C ASP A 198 -16.30 9.35 4.26
N LEU A 199 -15.19 9.98 3.88
CA LEU A 199 -14.63 9.90 2.53
C LEU A 199 -14.31 8.44 2.15
N SER A 200 -13.77 7.66 3.09
CA SER A 200 -13.48 6.23 2.89
C SER A 200 -14.73 5.43 2.57
N VAL A 201 -15.84 5.72 3.24
CA VAL A 201 -17.13 5.06 2.97
C VAL A 201 -17.63 5.43 1.58
N LYS A 202 -17.61 6.72 1.24
CA LYS A 202 -18.03 7.21 -0.07
C LYS A 202 -17.21 6.57 -1.20
N PHE A 203 -15.90 6.40 -1.00
CA PHE A 203 -15.03 5.76 -1.98
C PHE A 203 -15.38 4.27 -2.17
N CYS A 204 -15.75 3.57 -1.11
CA CYS A 204 -16.04 2.13 -1.14
C CYS A 204 -17.42 1.79 -1.70
N LEU A 205 -18.39 2.70 -1.60
CA LEU A 205 -19.76 2.53 -2.12
C LEU A 205 -19.86 2.75 -3.62
#